data_6aea897b47615a9b16e5ebc02e7fe071
#
_entry.id   6aea897b47615a9b16e5ebc02e7fe071
#
_cell.length_a   1.000
_cell.length_b   1.000
_cell.length_c   1.000
_cell.angle_alpha   90.00
_cell.angle_beta   90.00
_cell.angle_gamma   90.00
#
_symmetry.space_group_name_H-M   'P 1'
#
loop_
_entity.id
_entity.type
_entity.pdbx_description
1 polymer ?
#
loop_
_entity_poly.entity_id
_entity_poly.type
_entity_poly.pdbx_seq_one_letter_code
_entity_poly.pdbx_strand_id
1 'polypeptide(L)'
;MGAVLMGAWALATVPLTVIGILLAVPFLGPRRAFAKVGPMFARGMAWFCDTPFELRGWEQLPEVIRSGRQPVVFMSNHESQLDPPVLVAALPLPAVFIAKKELKYVPFIGWAGWAAGVIFIDRGNRERAMLSLQDAAQQIRGGKNVVIFPEGTRSPTGKMLPFKKGGFALAMDAGVPIIPTATVGGHHVLPSGGLHIRPGRFVVLVGEPVAPADFPSRDALMVEVRSRVEALVAEANTL
;
A
#
# COMPACT_ATOMS: atom_id res chain seq x y z
N MET A 1 7.99 6.73 -28.76
CA MET A 1 6.58 6.38 -29.04
C MET A 1 5.89 5.71 -27.83
N GLY A 2 6.55 4.83 -27.07
CA GLY A 2 5.95 4.14 -25.92
C GLY A 2 5.50 5.03 -24.75
N ALA A 3 6.25 6.07 -24.38
CA ALA A 3 5.96 6.89 -23.19
C ALA A 3 4.69 7.76 -23.34
N VAL A 4 4.43 8.30 -24.55
CA VAL A 4 3.22 9.08 -24.83
C VAL A 4 1.99 8.17 -24.84
N LEU A 5 2.12 6.96 -25.37
CA LEU A 5 1.07 5.95 -25.36
C LEU A 5 0.76 5.46 -23.94
N MET A 6 1.77 5.31 -23.07
CA MET A 6 1.59 4.90 -21.69
C MET A 6 0.90 5.98 -20.84
N GLY A 7 1.25 7.25 -21.01
CA GLY A 7 0.55 8.37 -20.37
C GLY A 7 -0.91 8.46 -20.81
N ALA A 8 -1.17 8.34 -22.11
CA ALA A 8 -2.53 8.32 -22.66
C ALA A 8 -3.31 7.09 -22.19
N TRP A 9 -2.66 5.92 -22.09
CA TRP A 9 -3.29 4.70 -21.56
C TRP A 9 -3.66 4.85 -20.09
N ALA A 10 -2.77 5.36 -19.24
CA ALA A 10 -3.08 5.61 -17.84
C ALA A 10 -4.22 6.61 -17.65
N LEU A 11 -4.22 7.70 -18.44
CA LEU A 11 -5.30 8.70 -18.45
C LEU A 11 -6.64 8.12 -18.89
N ALA A 12 -6.65 7.15 -19.79
CA ALA A 12 -7.87 6.51 -20.26
C ALA A 12 -8.34 5.38 -19.34
N THR A 13 -7.41 4.56 -18.85
CA THR A 13 -7.74 3.32 -18.12
C THR A 13 -8.05 3.56 -16.65
N VAL A 14 -7.45 4.56 -16.00
CA VAL A 14 -7.83 4.92 -14.60
C VAL A 14 -9.31 5.31 -14.53
N PRO A 15 -9.84 6.23 -15.35
CA PRO A 15 -11.27 6.51 -15.39
C PRO A 15 -12.13 5.28 -15.70
N LEU A 16 -11.75 4.48 -16.69
CA LEU A 16 -12.50 3.27 -17.05
C LEU A 16 -12.54 2.25 -15.90
N THR A 17 -11.44 2.11 -15.17
CA THR A 17 -11.40 1.24 -14.00
C THR A 17 -12.31 1.75 -12.89
N VAL A 18 -12.27 3.05 -12.63
CA VAL A 18 -13.15 3.67 -11.64
C VAL A 18 -14.61 3.50 -12.05
N ILE A 19 -14.94 3.70 -13.30
CA ILE A 19 -16.28 3.46 -13.85
C ILE A 19 -16.67 1.98 -13.66
N GLY A 20 -15.79 1.05 -14.01
CA GLY A 20 -16.02 -0.39 -13.81
C GLY A 20 -16.27 -0.76 -12.34
N ILE A 21 -15.50 -0.18 -11.42
CA ILE A 21 -15.71 -0.33 -9.98
C ILE A 21 -17.09 0.23 -9.59
N LEU A 22 -17.40 1.46 -10.00
CA LEU A 22 -18.66 2.12 -9.64
C LEU A 22 -19.87 1.35 -10.20
N LEU A 23 -19.79 0.81 -11.41
CA LEU A 23 -20.84 -0.03 -12.00
C LEU A 23 -21.02 -1.36 -11.24
N ALA A 24 -19.97 -1.90 -10.66
CA ALA A 24 -20.03 -3.11 -9.84
C ALA A 24 -20.53 -2.87 -8.42
N VAL A 25 -20.44 -1.65 -7.90
CA VAL A 25 -20.85 -1.29 -6.52
C VAL A 25 -22.30 -1.68 -6.18
N PRO A 26 -23.33 -1.43 -7.02
CA PRO A 26 -24.70 -1.79 -6.72
C PRO A 26 -24.91 -3.29 -6.50
N PHE A 27 -24.11 -4.13 -7.13
CA PHE A 27 -24.25 -5.60 -7.09
C PHE A 27 -23.36 -6.26 -6.04
N LEU A 28 -22.18 -5.71 -5.80
CA LEU A 28 -21.15 -6.33 -4.96
C LEU A 28 -20.87 -5.55 -3.66
N GLY A 29 -21.31 -4.32 -3.59
CA GLY A 29 -20.85 -3.35 -2.61
C GLY A 29 -19.43 -2.83 -2.93
N PRO A 30 -19.04 -1.66 -2.39
CA PRO A 30 -17.82 -0.97 -2.82
C PRO A 30 -16.55 -1.80 -2.59
N ARG A 31 -16.40 -2.42 -1.41
CA ARG A 31 -15.20 -3.20 -1.06
C ARG A 31 -14.99 -4.42 -1.97
N ARG A 32 -16.06 -5.19 -2.26
CA ARG A 32 -15.97 -6.38 -3.13
C ARG A 32 -15.75 -5.97 -4.59
N ALA A 33 -16.37 -4.88 -5.03
CA ALA A 33 -16.16 -4.33 -6.35
C ALA A 33 -14.68 -3.96 -6.55
N PHE A 34 -14.09 -3.22 -5.61
CA PHE A 34 -12.66 -2.87 -5.66
C PHE A 34 -11.76 -4.11 -5.56
N ALA A 35 -12.05 -5.05 -4.65
CA ALA A 35 -11.24 -6.26 -4.48
C ALA A 35 -11.19 -7.14 -5.74
N LYS A 36 -12.20 -7.10 -6.59
CA LYS A 36 -12.22 -7.80 -7.87
C LYS A 36 -11.58 -7.01 -9.01
N VAL A 37 -11.99 -5.75 -9.16
CA VAL A 37 -11.60 -4.91 -10.32
C VAL A 37 -10.21 -4.31 -10.14
N GLY A 38 -9.84 -3.90 -8.91
CA GLY A 38 -8.56 -3.25 -8.62
C GLY A 38 -7.33 -4.10 -8.99
N PRO A 39 -7.21 -5.34 -8.50
CA PRO A 39 -6.10 -6.22 -8.86
C PRO A 39 -6.04 -6.55 -10.36
N MET A 40 -7.20 -6.75 -11.00
CA MET A 40 -7.27 -6.99 -12.43
C MET A 40 -6.70 -5.81 -13.23
N PHE A 41 -7.09 -4.59 -12.86
CA PHE A 41 -6.55 -3.37 -13.47
C PHE A 41 -5.05 -3.23 -13.22
N ALA A 42 -4.59 -3.41 -11.98
CA ALA A 42 -3.19 -3.25 -11.63
C ALA A 42 -2.30 -4.29 -12.35
N ARG A 43 -2.77 -5.52 -12.51
CA ARG A 43 -2.10 -6.56 -13.32
C ARG A 43 -2.09 -6.22 -14.80
N GLY A 44 -3.22 -5.75 -15.33
CA GLY A 44 -3.31 -5.28 -16.72
C GLY A 44 -2.35 -4.12 -17.00
N MET A 45 -2.23 -3.18 -16.06
CA MET A 45 -1.28 -2.08 -16.15
C MET A 45 0.17 -2.59 -16.14
N ALA A 46 0.50 -3.51 -15.24
CA ALA A 46 1.83 -4.09 -15.16
C ALA A 46 2.21 -4.82 -16.46
N TRP A 47 1.29 -5.59 -17.03
CA TRP A 47 1.48 -6.26 -18.31
C TRP A 47 1.69 -5.26 -19.47
N PHE A 48 0.84 -4.25 -19.56
CA PHE A 48 0.91 -3.23 -20.63
C PHE A 48 2.20 -2.39 -20.55
N CYS A 49 2.65 -2.09 -19.35
CA CYS A 49 3.85 -1.28 -19.11
C CYS A 49 5.15 -2.10 -19.13
N ASP A 50 5.07 -3.41 -19.38
CA ASP A 50 6.20 -4.33 -19.26
C ASP A 50 6.91 -4.21 -17.89
N THR A 51 6.09 -4.24 -16.84
CA THR A 51 6.54 -4.11 -15.44
C THR A 51 6.04 -5.29 -14.61
N PRO A 52 6.51 -6.53 -14.90
CA PRO A 52 6.13 -7.68 -14.13
C PRO A 52 6.48 -7.52 -12.65
N PHE A 53 5.67 -8.13 -11.79
CA PHE A 53 5.93 -8.14 -10.34
C PHE A 53 5.90 -9.55 -9.78
N GLU A 54 6.67 -9.76 -8.73
CA GLU A 54 6.79 -11.02 -8.01
C GLU A 54 6.54 -10.78 -6.53
N LEU A 55 5.77 -11.67 -5.89
CA LEU A 55 5.56 -11.70 -4.44
C LEU A 55 6.30 -12.89 -3.85
N ARG A 56 7.13 -12.64 -2.81
CA ARG A 56 7.82 -13.68 -2.04
C ARG A 56 7.55 -13.51 -0.54
N GLY A 57 7.76 -14.59 0.21
CA GLY A 57 7.58 -14.61 1.67
C GLY A 57 6.13 -14.82 2.12
N TRP A 58 5.15 -14.71 1.23
CA TRP A 58 3.73 -14.85 1.57
C TRP A 58 3.39 -16.20 2.20
N GLU A 59 3.92 -17.29 1.63
CA GLU A 59 3.63 -18.65 2.09
C GLU A 59 4.23 -18.96 3.46
N GLN A 60 5.16 -18.15 3.93
CA GLN A 60 5.79 -18.27 5.25
C GLN A 60 4.96 -17.63 6.36
N LEU A 61 3.98 -16.78 6.01
CA LEU A 61 3.11 -16.16 7.00
C LEU A 61 2.18 -17.20 7.65
N PRO A 62 1.83 -17.01 8.94
CA PRO A 62 0.85 -17.85 9.63
C PRO A 62 -0.48 -17.94 8.86
N GLU A 63 -1.08 -19.12 8.84
CA GLU A 63 -2.35 -19.40 8.14
C GLU A 63 -3.48 -18.47 8.59
N VAL A 64 -3.50 -18.07 9.86
CA VAL A 64 -4.51 -17.13 10.38
C VAL A 64 -4.44 -15.77 9.69
N ILE A 65 -3.25 -15.34 9.25
CA ILE A 65 -3.03 -14.11 8.47
C ILE A 65 -3.37 -14.37 7.01
N ARG A 66 -2.82 -15.43 6.40
CA ARG A 66 -3.04 -15.78 4.99
C ARG A 66 -4.51 -15.99 4.64
N SER A 67 -5.27 -16.55 5.56
CA SER A 67 -6.73 -16.72 5.41
C SER A 67 -7.55 -15.45 5.66
N GLY A 68 -6.92 -14.35 6.08
CA GLY A 68 -7.61 -13.08 6.38
C GLY A 68 -8.41 -13.10 7.70
N ARG A 69 -8.24 -14.13 8.54
CA ARG A 69 -8.91 -14.20 9.86
C ARG A 69 -8.29 -13.27 10.89
N GLN A 70 -7.00 -12.95 10.73
CA GLN A 70 -6.30 -11.98 11.56
C GLN A 70 -5.94 -10.76 10.71
N PRO A 71 -6.48 -9.57 11.03
CA PRO A 71 -6.09 -8.34 10.35
C PRO A 71 -4.65 -7.96 10.68
N VAL A 72 -4.00 -7.30 9.72
CA VAL A 72 -2.60 -6.90 9.82
C VAL A 72 -2.36 -5.50 9.25
N VAL A 73 -1.23 -4.91 9.63
CA VAL A 73 -0.69 -3.69 9.04
C VAL A 73 0.56 -4.03 8.25
N PHE A 74 0.51 -3.96 6.93
CA PHE A 74 1.69 -4.03 6.08
C PHE A 74 2.43 -2.69 6.14
N MET A 75 3.70 -2.71 6.48
CA MET A 75 4.55 -1.52 6.46
C MET A 75 5.65 -1.66 5.43
N SER A 76 5.59 -0.85 4.37
CA SER A 76 6.48 -0.91 3.22
C SER A 76 7.27 0.38 3.04
N ASN A 77 8.49 0.28 2.48
CA ASN A 77 9.18 1.42 1.89
C ASN A 77 8.35 2.02 0.74
N HIS A 78 8.66 3.25 0.34
CA HIS A 78 7.92 3.97 -0.69
C HIS A 78 8.85 4.72 -1.65
N GLU A 79 9.05 4.18 -2.83
CA GLU A 79 9.98 4.73 -3.83
C GLU A 79 9.30 5.17 -5.13
N SER A 80 8.06 4.73 -5.39
CA SER A 80 7.34 4.99 -6.64
C SER A 80 5.86 5.29 -6.44
N GLN A 81 5.27 5.97 -7.41
CA GLN A 81 3.81 6.09 -7.51
C GLN A 81 3.14 4.74 -7.82
N LEU A 82 3.90 3.77 -8.31
CA LEU A 82 3.40 2.45 -8.68
C LEU A 82 3.40 1.47 -7.50
N ASP A 83 4.03 1.79 -6.36
CA ASP A 83 4.02 0.89 -5.20
C ASP A 83 2.60 0.54 -4.72
N PRO A 84 1.64 1.50 -4.58
CA PRO A 84 0.29 1.16 -4.17
C PRO A 84 -0.42 0.20 -5.15
N PRO A 85 -0.49 0.44 -6.46
CA PRO A 85 -1.13 -0.51 -7.37
C PRO A 85 -0.41 -1.85 -7.45
N VAL A 86 0.93 -1.89 -7.34
CA VAL A 86 1.69 -3.15 -7.30
C VAL A 86 1.32 -3.94 -6.04
N LEU A 87 1.25 -3.31 -4.87
CA LEU A 87 0.83 -3.99 -3.64
C LEU A 87 -0.62 -4.49 -3.72
N VAL A 88 -1.54 -3.72 -4.32
CA VAL A 88 -2.93 -4.19 -4.57
C VAL A 88 -2.95 -5.42 -5.48
N ALA A 89 -2.08 -5.48 -6.49
CA ALA A 89 -2.03 -6.59 -7.43
C ALA A 89 -1.34 -7.83 -6.85
N ALA A 90 -0.30 -7.62 -6.03
CA ALA A 90 0.56 -8.68 -5.50
C ALA A 90 -0.03 -9.35 -4.26
N LEU A 91 -0.55 -8.56 -3.31
CA LEU A 91 -1.06 -9.12 -2.05
C LEU A 91 -2.33 -9.95 -2.29
N PRO A 92 -2.39 -11.21 -1.81
CA PRO A 92 -3.56 -12.07 -1.96
C PRO A 92 -4.75 -11.66 -1.08
N LEU A 93 -4.52 -10.81 -0.07
CA LEU A 93 -5.56 -10.26 0.80
C LEU A 93 -5.93 -8.84 0.41
N PRO A 94 -7.22 -8.48 0.46
CA PRO A 94 -7.63 -7.10 0.31
C PRO A 94 -7.00 -6.25 1.43
N ALA A 95 -6.22 -5.25 1.03
CA ALA A 95 -5.65 -4.28 1.94
C ALA A 95 -5.98 -2.86 1.46
N VAL A 96 -6.25 -1.96 2.42
CA VAL A 96 -6.56 -0.56 2.13
C VAL A 96 -5.37 0.33 2.49
N PHE A 97 -5.26 1.49 1.84
CA PHE A 97 -4.18 2.44 2.11
C PHE A 97 -4.62 3.51 3.10
N ILE A 98 -3.63 4.07 3.78
CA ILE A 98 -3.80 5.33 4.51
C ILE A 98 -3.34 6.47 3.62
N ALA A 99 -4.24 7.40 3.34
CA ALA A 99 -4.00 8.52 2.46
C ALA A 99 -4.27 9.87 3.14
N LYS A 100 -3.74 10.94 2.55
CA LYS A 100 -4.07 12.30 2.97
C LYS A 100 -5.53 12.62 2.66
N LYS A 101 -6.21 13.34 3.54
CA LYS A 101 -7.62 13.76 3.39
C LYS A 101 -7.90 14.49 2.08
N GLU A 102 -6.94 15.30 1.62
CA GLU A 102 -7.08 16.08 0.39
C GLU A 102 -7.28 15.21 -0.85
N LEU A 103 -6.72 13.99 -0.86
CA LEU A 103 -6.90 13.05 -1.96
C LEU A 103 -8.34 12.59 -2.14
N LYS A 104 -9.18 12.70 -1.09
CA LYS A 104 -10.61 12.40 -1.18
C LYS A 104 -11.34 13.30 -2.19
N TYR A 105 -10.84 14.52 -2.39
CA TYR A 105 -11.46 15.53 -3.26
C TYR A 105 -10.88 15.53 -4.68
N VAL A 106 -9.85 14.72 -4.95
CA VAL A 106 -9.29 14.61 -6.31
C VAL A 106 -10.21 13.69 -7.14
N PRO A 107 -10.76 14.17 -8.27
CA PRO A 107 -11.60 13.36 -9.14
C PRO A 107 -10.93 12.02 -9.50
N PHE A 108 -11.71 10.97 -9.66
CA PHE A 108 -11.31 9.57 -9.87
C PHE A 108 -10.50 8.95 -8.72
N ILE A 109 -9.47 9.62 -8.19
CA ILE A 109 -8.64 9.12 -7.08
C ILE A 109 -9.49 9.03 -5.80
N GLY A 110 -10.26 10.08 -5.49
CA GLY A 110 -11.15 10.09 -4.33
C GLY A 110 -12.25 9.04 -4.43
N TRP A 111 -12.84 8.88 -5.61
CA TRP A 111 -13.90 7.88 -5.85
C TRP A 111 -13.35 6.45 -5.77
N ALA A 112 -12.20 6.19 -6.40
CA ALA A 112 -11.51 4.91 -6.29
C ALA A 112 -11.11 4.62 -4.82
N GLY A 113 -10.57 5.63 -4.13
CA GLY A 113 -10.21 5.53 -2.71
C GLY A 113 -11.41 5.23 -1.82
N TRP A 114 -12.55 5.87 -2.07
CA TRP A 114 -13.80 5.56 -1.36
C TRP A 114 -14.25 4.11 -1.61
N ALA A 115 -14.27 3.69 -2.87
CA ALA A 115 -14.66 2.32 -3.24
C ALA A 115 -13.68 1.29 -2.68
N ALA A 116 -12.38 1.59 -2.66
CA ALA A 116 -11.34 0.77 -2.04
C ALA A 116 -11.45 0.72 -0.51
N GLY A 117 -12.18 1.64 0.12
CA GLY A 117 -12.25 1.78 1.57
C GLY A 117 -10.99 2.41 2.18
N VAL A 118 -10.26 3.22 1.39
CA VAL A 118 -9.07 3.98 1.85
C VAL A 118 -9.40 4.79 3.10
N ILE A 119 -8.50 4.75 4.06
CA ILE A 119 -8.62 5.52 5.30
C ILE A 119 -7.96 6.87 5.09
N PHE A 120 -8.76 7.94 5.06
CA PHE A 120 -8.27 9.30 4.88
C PHE A 120 -7.96 9.95 6.21
N ILE A 121 -6.71 10.44 6.39
CA ILE A 121 -6.24 11.09 7.62
C ILE A 121 -6.06 12.58 7.38
N ASP A 122 -6.66 13.39 8.27
CA ASP A 122 -6.42 14.82 8.33
C ASP A 122 -5.10 15.12 9.05
N ARG A 123 -4.05 15.43 8.30
CA ARG A 123 -2.72 15.71 8.84
C ARG A 123 -2.48 17.20 9.11
N GLY A 124 -3.47 18.05 8.82
CA GLY A 124 -3.35 19.50 8.96
C GLY A 124 -3.56 20.00 10.39
N ASN A 125 -4.16 19.19 11.27
CA ASN A 125 -4.41 19.51 12.66
C ASN A 125 -4.14 18.29 13.53
N ARG A 126 -3.40 18.47 14.64
CA ARG A 126 -2.99 17.37 15.52
C ARG A 126 -4.18 16.62 16.14
N GLU A 127 -5.19 17.35 16.59
CA GLU A 127 -6.37 16.78 17.23
C GLU A 127 -7.20 15.94 16.23
N ARG A 128 -7.45 16.49 15.03
CA ARG A 128 -8.15 15.80 13.94
C ARG A 128 -7.36 14.59 13.45
N ALA A 129 -6.03 14.68 13.41
CA ALA A 129 -5.17 13.55 13.07
C ALA A 129 -5.33 12.42 14.10
N MET A 130 -5.38 12.75 15.40
CA MET A 130 -5.59 11.75 16.46
C MET A 130 -6.95 11.06 16.33
N LEU A 131 -8.03 11.82 16.13
CA LEU A 131 -9.36 11.25 15.91
C LEU A 131 -9.40 10.34 14.68
N SER A 132 -8.79 10.77 13.58
CA SER A 132 -8.70 9.97 12.36
C SER A 132 -7.90 8.68 12.57
N LEU A 133 -6.85 8.70 13.40
CA LEU A 133 -6.07 7.50 13.74
C LEU A 133 -6.85 6.56 14.66
N GLN A 134 -7.63 7.07 15.62
CA GLN A 134 -8.50 6.25 16.46
C GLN A 134 -9.58 5.53 15.65
N ASP A 135 -10.23 6.25 14.72
CA ASP A 135 -11.19 5.64 13.79
C ASP A 135 -10.52 4.59 12.91
N ALA A 136 -9.31 4.88 12.40
CA ALA A 136 -8.51 3.91 11.64
C ALA A 136 -8.21 2.64 12.46
N ALA A 137 -7.81 2.78 13.74
CA ALA A 137 -7.55 1.65 14.62
C ALA A 137 -8.79 0.79 14.83
N GLN A 138 -9.97 1.40 14.99
CA GLN A 138 -11.23 0.66 15.10
C GLN A 138 -11.54 -0.12 13.82
N GLN A 139 -11.32 0.48 12.65
CA GLN A 139 -11.54 -0.19 11.37
C GLN A 139 -10.58 -1.37 11.15
N ILE A 140 -9.34 -1.27 11.62
CA ILE A 140 -8.35 -2.36 11.58
C ILE A 140 -8.79 -3.48 12.53
N ARG A 141 -9.14 -3.17 13.78
CA ARG A 141 -9.71 -4.15 14.72
C ARG A 141 -10.95 -4.85 14.16
N GLY A 142 -11.75 -4.14 13.37
CA GLY A 142 -12.92 -4.67 12.67
C GLY A 142 -12.63 -5.54 11.43
N GLY A 143 -11.37 -5.94 11.23
CA GLY A 143 -10.96 -6.91 10.19
C GLY A 143 -10.39 -6.29 8.90
N LYS A 144 -10.05 -4.99 8.88
CA LYS A 144 -9.37 -4.40 7.72
C LYS A 144 -7.85 -4.63 7.78
N ASN A 145 -7.29 -5.14 6.69
CA ASN A 145 -5.85 -5.05 6.47
C ASN A 145 -5.50 -3.67 5.93
N VAL A 146 -4.38 -3.12 6.36
CA VAL A 146 -3.95 -1.77 5.97
C VAL A 146 -2.51 -1.79 5.48
N VAL A 147 -2.23 -1.07 4.40
CA VAL A 147 -0.87 -0.77 3.95
C VAL A 147 -0.50 0.65 4.39
N ILE A 148 0.63 0.77 5.04
CA ILE A 148 1.22 2.03 5.46
C ILE A 148 2.61 2.17 4.84
N PHE A 149 2.89 3.35 4.29
CA PHE A 149 4.23 3.78 3.96
C PHE A 149 4.72 4.70 5.09
N PRO A 150 5.52 4.18 6.05
CA PRO A 150 5.86 4.93 7.26
C PRO A 150 6.77 6.13 6.99
N GLU A 151 7.40 6.21 5.83
CA GLU A 151 8.13 7.38 5.36
C GLU A 151 7.21 8.60 5.17
N GLY A 152 5.93 8.36 4.85
CA GLY A 152 4.90 9.38 4.66
C GLY A 152 5.04 10.19 3.36
N THR A 153 6.04 9.90 2.56
CA THR A 153 6.26 10.43 1.21
C THR A 153 7.14 9.46 0.42
N ARG A 154 7.17 9.60 -0.90
CA ARG A 154 8.04 8.80 -1.76
C ARG A 154 9.48 9.27 -1.66
N SER A 155 10.41 8.33 -1.67
CA SER A 155 11.83 8.63 -1.76
C SER A 155 12.17 9.25 -3.12
N PRO A 156 12.86 10.39 -3.16
CA PRO A 156 13.31 10.97 -4.42
C PRO A 156 14.52 10.25 -5.02
N THR A 157 15.24 9.46 -4.22
CA THR A 157 16.51 8.80 -4.61
C THR A 157 16.41 7.28 -4.65
N GLY A 158 15.26 6.69 -4.36
CA GLY A 158 15.09 5.25 -4.16
C GLY A 158 15.62 4.74 -2.80
N LYS A 159 16.38 5.54 -2.05
CA LYS A 159 16.84 5.17 -0.70
C LYS A 159 15.74 5.41 0.31
N MET A 160 15.54 4.47 1.22
CA MET A 160 14.51 4.56 2.24
C MET A 160 14.69 5.79 3.15
N LEU A 161 13.62 6.56 3.31
CA LEU A 161 13.58 7.74 4.19
C LEU A 161 13.35 7.36 5.66
N PRO A 162 13.58 8.29 6.61
CA PRO A 162 13.24 8.08 8.01
C PRO A 162 11.75 7.76 8.20
N PHE A 163 11.44 6.81 9.06
CA PHE A 163 10.07 6.44 9.40
C PHE A 163 9.42 7.44 10.35
N LYS A 164 8.13 7.68 10.16
CA LYS A 164 7.28 8.54 11.00
C LYS A 164 6.51 7.71 12.02
N LYS A 165 6.39 8.22 13.23
CA LYS A 165 5.81 7.51 14.39
C LYS A 165 4.31 7.20 14.26
N GLY A 166 3.57 7.89 13.39
CA GLY A 166 2.09 7.79 13.32
C GLY A 166 1.56 6.42 12.96
N GLY A 167 2.21 5.73 12.01
CA GLY A 167 1.81 4.37 11.61
C GLY A 167 2.02 3.34 12.73
N PHE A 168 3.09 3.50 13.52
CA PHE A 168 3.39 2.63 14.65
C PHE A 168 2.42 2.86 15.83
N ALA A 169 2.06 4.11 16.12
CA ALA A 169 1.00 4.40 17.07
C ALA A 169 -0.30 3.72 16.67
N LEU A 170 -0.68 3.82 15.38
CA LEU A 170 -1.87 3.17 14.87
C LEU A 170 -1.85 1.65 15.03
N ALA A 171 -0.72 1.00 14.73
CA ALA A 171 -0.59 -0.46 14.86
C ALA A 171 -0.67 -0.90 16.33
N MET A 172 -0.04 -0.15 17.24
CA MET A 172 -0.14 -0.39 18.69
C MET A 172 -1.57 -0.21 19.19
N ASP A 173 -2.24 0.90 18.80
CA ASP A 173 -3.62 1.17 19.18
C ASP A 173 -4.58 0.13 18.61
N ALA A 174 -4.33 -0.37 17.41
CA ALA A 174 -5.12 -1.45 16.80
C ALA A 174 -4.85 -2.81 17.44
N GLY A 175 -3.69 -3.03 18.05
CA GLY A 175 -3.31 -4.30 18.65
C GLY A 175 -3.13 -5.44 17.65
N VAL A 176 -2.77 -5.13 16.40
CA VAL A 176 -2.61 -6.11 15.31
C VAL A 176 -1.16 -6.23 14.87
N PRO A 177 -0.72 -7.38 14.35
CA PRO A 177 0.64 -7.56 13.87
C PRO A 177 0.99 -6.61 12.73
N ILE A 178 2.25 -6.17 12.71
CA ILE A 178 2.85 -5.49 11.57
C ILE A 178 3.56 -6.53 10.71
N ILE A 179 3.33 -6.47 9.39
CA ILE A 179 4.07 -7.26 8.41
C ILE A 179 5.08 -6.32 7.73
N PRO A 180 6.38 -6.41 8.08
CA PRO A 180 7.40 -5.71 7.34
C PRO A 180 7.36 -6.12 5.87
N THR A 181 7.35 -5.15 4.98
CA THR A 181 7.19 -5.38 3.54
C THR A 181 8.20 -4.53 2.78
N ALA A 182 8.78 -5.06 1.74
CA ALA A 182 9.59 -4.30 0.80
C ALA A 182 8.97 -4.29 -0.58
N THR A 183 9.01 -3.14 -1.25
CA THR A 183 8.65 -3.00 -2.66
C THR A 183 9.84 -2.36 -3.38
N VAL A 184 10.48 -3.10 -4.29
CA VAL A 184 11.72 -2.70 -4.96
C VAL A 184 11.54 -2.75 -6.47
N GLY A 185 12.26 -1.89 -7.18
CA GLY A 185 12.20 -1.70 -8.64
C GLY A 185 11.39 -0.49 -9.07
N GLY A 186 10.53 0.01 -8.18
CA GLY A 186 9.64 1.13 -8.46
C GLY A 186 10.38 2.42 -8.83
N HIS A 187 11.49 2.71 -8.17
CA HIS A 187 12.31 3.90 -8.48
C HIS A 187 12.88 3.86 -9.90
N HIS A 188 13.28 2.67 -10.38
CA HIS A 188 13.75 2.51 -11.76
C HIS A 188 12.59 2.70 -12.75
N VAL A 189 11.45 2.07 -12.49
CA VAL A 189 10.28 2.07 -13.39
C VAL A 189 9.62 3.43 -13.47
N LEU A 190 9.34 4.07 -12.34
CA LEU A 190 8.74 5.40 -12.26
C LEU A 190 9.24 6.12 -11.01
N PRO A 191 10.36 6.86 -11.08
CA PRO A 191 10.89 7.60 -9.95
C PRO A 191 9.92 8.67 -9.45
N SER A 192 10.11 9.11 -8.21
CA SER A 192 9.31 10.19 -7.62
C SER A 192 9.41 11.45 -8.48
N GLY A 193 8.27 12.00 -8.90
CA GLY A 193 8.20 13.15 -9.82
C GLY A 193 8.38 12.81 -11.30
N GLY A 194 8.69 11.55 -11.64
CA GLY A 194 8.77 11.10 -13.03
C GLY A 194 7.40 11.02 -13.69
N LEU A 195 7.38 11.24 -15.01
CA LEU A 195 6.16 11.12 -15.84
C LEU A 195 6.26 9.97 -16.84
N HIS A 196 7.44 9.33 -16.96
CA HIS A 196 7.69 8.29 -17.95
C HIS A 196 7.89 6.95 -17.24
N ILE A 197 7.03 5.99 -17.53
CA ILE A 197 7.18 4.61 -17.06
C ILE A 197 8.22 3.94 -17.96
N ARG A 198 9.21 3.30 -17.34
CA ARG A 198 10.23 2.50 -18.00
C ARG A 198 9.92 1.02 -17.77
N PRO A 199 10.20 0.14 -18.75
CA PRO A 199 10.18 -1.29 -18.50
C PRO A 199 11.08 -1.65 -17.31
N GLY A 200 10.61 -2.58 -16.50
CA GLY A 200 11.36 -3.01 -15.32
C GLY A 200 10.54 -3.96 -14.46
N ARG A 201 11.17 -4.56 -13.46
CA ARG A 201 10.56 -5.57 -12.60
C ARG A 201 10.33 -5.00 -11.21
N PHE A 202 9.19 -5.36 -10.61
CA PHE A 202 8.93 -5.15 -9.18
C PHE A 202 9.14 -6.44 -8.41
N VAL A 203 9.76 -6.32 -7.25
CA VAL A 203 9.83 -7.40 -6.26
C VAL A 203 9.14 -6.93 -5.00
N VAL A 204 8.15 -7.69 -4.54
CA VAL A 204 7.46 -7.47 -3.26
C VAL A 204 7.88 -8.60 -2.33
N LEU A 205 8.53 -8.25 -1.22
CA LEU A 205 8.87 -9.20 -0.17
C LEU A 205 8.03 -8.91 1.07
N VAL A 206 7.47 -9.96 1.68
CA VAL A 206 6.83 -9.87 3.00
C VAL A 206 7.64 -10.66 4.01
N GLY A 207 7.93 -10.04 5.15
CA GLY A 207 8.69 -10.64 6.24
C GLY A 207 7.79 -11.22 7.33
N GLU A 208 8.41 -11.75 8.37
CA GLU A 208 7.72 -12.30 9.54
C GLU A 208 6.92 -11.23 10.29
N PRO A 209 5.75 -11.62 10.85
CA PRO A 209 4.93 -10.72 11.64
C PRO A 209 5.68 -10.20 12.87
N VAL A 210 5.48 -8.92 13.16
CA VAL A 210 5.98 -8.26 14.39
C VAL A 210 4.78 -7.88 15.23
N ALA A 211 4.68 -8.46 16.43
CA ALA A 211 3.61 -8.14 17.36
C ALA A 211 3.95 -6.84 18.14
N PRO A 212 3.12 -5.78 18.04
CA PRO A 212 3.41 -4.53 18.75
C PRO A 212 3.48 -4.68 20.27
N ALA A 213 2.80 -5.68 20.83
CA ALA A 213 2.80 -5.96 22.27
C ALA A 213 4.16 -6.43 22.81
N ASP A 214 5.06 -6.94 21.96
CA ASP A 214 6.38 -7.41 22.36
C ASP A 214 7.38 -6.25 22.59
N PHE A 215 6.96 -5.01 22.33
CA PHE A 215 7.86 -3.87 22.41
C PHE A 215 7.44 -2.89 23.50
N PRO A 216 8.41 -2.42 24.33
CA PRO A 216 8.13 -1.53 25.44
C PRO A 216 7.71 -0.12 25.01
N SER A 217 8.00 0.25 23.77
CA SER A 217 7.69 1.57 23.24
C SER A 217 7.50 1.56 21.74
N ARG A 218 6.78 2.57 21.25
CA ARG A 218 6.61 2.84 19.82
C ARG A 218 7.95 3.05 19.08
N ASP A 219 8.93 3.65 19.76
CA ASP A 219 10.23 3.93 19.16
C ASP A 219 11.04 2.63 19.00
N ALA A 220 10.98 1.72 19.98
CA ALA A 220 11.58 0.39 19.87
C ALA A 220 10.94 -0.43 18.73
N LEU A 221 9.61 -0.45 18.67
CA LEU A 221 8.87 -1.08 17.57
C LEU A 221 9.26 -0.52 16.20
N MET A 222 9.39 0.81 16.09
CA MET A 222 9.77 1.49 14.85
C MET A 222 11.18 1.10 14.40
N VAL A 223 12.14 1.03 15.31
CA VAL A 223 13.52 0.62 15.02
C VAL A 223 13.55 -0.81 14.49
N GLU A 224 12.86 -1.73 15.14
CA GLU A 224 12.79 -3.14 14.72
C GLU A 224 12.16 -3.30 13.35
N VAL A 225 10.96 -2.74 13.14
CA VAL A 225 10.27 -2.86 11.85
C VAL A 225 11.08 -2.21 10.72
N ARG A 226 11.72 -1.06 10.99
CA ARG A 226 12.59 -0.41 10.03
C ARG A 226 13.76 -1.33 9.64
N SER A 227 14.44 -1.91 10.60
CA SER A 227 15.55 -2.84 10.37
C SER A 227 15.14 -4.02 9.50
N ARG A 228 13.95 -4.60 9.76
CA ARG A 228 13.42 -5.70 8.95
C ARG A 228 13.07 -5.27 7.52
N VAL A 229 12.47 -4.09 7.35
CA VAL A 229 12.20 -3.56 6.00
C VAL A 229 13.51 -3.28 5.25
N GLU A 230 14.54 -2.74 5.91
CA GLU A 230 15.88 -2.53 5.32
C GLU A 230 16.51 -3.86 4.86
N ALA A 231 16.40 -4.91 5.68
CA ALA A 231 16.88 -6.24 5.31
C ALA A 231 16.15 -6.81 4.10
N LEU A 232 14.82 -6.70 4.06
CA LEU A 232 14.01 -7.13 2.91
C LEU A 232 14.33 -6.33 1.65
N VAL A 233 14.54 -5.02 1.75
CA VAL A 233 14.97 -4.18 0.61
C VAL A 233 16.34 -4.63 0.10
N ALA A 234 17.29 -4.91 1.00
CA ALA A 234 18.60 -5.43 0.63
C ALA A 234 18.50 -6.79 -0.07
N GLU A 235 17.69 -7.71 0.47
CA GLU A 235 17.42 -9.02 -0.15
C GLU A 235 16.80 -8.85 -1.54
N ALA A 236 15.74 -8.03 -1.67
CA ALA A 236 15.06 -7.82 -2.94
C ALA A 236 15.97 -7.26 -4.04
N ASN A 237 16.96 -6.44 -3.69
CA ASN A 237 17.94 -5.90 -4.63
C ASN A 237 18.95 -6.95 -5.15
N THR A 238 19.02 -8.14 -4.55
CA THR A 238 19.88 -9.24 -5.00
C THR A 238 19.18 -10.22 -5.94
N LEU A 239 17.88 -10.06 -6.13
CA LEU A 239 17.00 -10.93 -6.93
C LEU A 239 16.83 -10.40 -8.35
#